data_9af8909bed086380d60f1dcf75ece42c
#
_entry.id   9af8909bed086380d60f1dcf75ece42c
#
_cell.length_a   1.000
_cell.length_b   1.000
_cell.length_c   1.000
_cell.angle_alpha   90.00
_cell.angle_beta   90.00
_cell.angle_gamma   90.00
#
_symmetry.space_group_name_H-M   'P 1'
#
loop_
_entity.id
_entity.type
_entity.pdbx_description
1 polymer ?
#
loop_
_entity_poly.entity_id
_entity_poly.type
_entity_poly.pdbx_seq_one_letter_code
_entity_poly.pdbx_strand_id
1 'polypeptide(L)'
;MILQTDSLPAFVSYLQREERSACTVEKYRRDVARFLTYAKGQELTKPLVVAYKAHLQERGYAPRSVNSMLAAVNSYLCFLGREDCRVKSLRLQQSAYLPTEKELTRRELQRLLETAGRCPQLQMVIQTIAATGIRISELQYFTLEAVRAGEVRIHAKGKYRIVLIPGELRRLLLSYAARRGITAGHLFVGQSGQPLHRSTVWRAMKNLCAAAGVDQRKVFPHSLRKLFARCFYAVDKDIAKLADVLGHSSINTTRIYIMTSGEEHRRCLRRTGLLYLADNKTAAT
;
A
#
# COMPACT_ATOMS: atom_id res chain seq x y z
N MET A 1 4.46 35.40 16.01
CA MET A 1 4.10 34.35 17.00
C MET A 1 5.24 33.34 17.05
N ILE A 2 5.91 33.24 18.19
CA ILE A 2 6.95 32.23 18.40
C ILE A 2 6.25 30.88 18.63
N LEU A 3 6.66 29.86 17.86
CA LEU A 3 6.09 28.52 18.01
C LEU A 3 6.55 27.87 19.30
N GLN A 4 5.60 27.46 20.14
CA GLN A 4 5.85 26.71 21.36
C GLN A 4 5.35 25.27 21.20
N THR A 5 6.05 24.33 21.82
CA THR A 5 5.68 22.90 21.83
C THR A 5 4.36 22.64 22.58
N ASP A 6 3.92 23.58 23.42
CA ASP A 6 2.74 23.47 24.28
C ASP A 6 1.42 23.43 23.49
N SER A 7 1.41 23.86 22.22
CA SER A 7 0.23 23.78 21.34
C SER A 7 0.00 22.39 20.74
N LEU A 8 0.98 21.47 20.83
CA LEU A 8 0.87 20.13 20.25
C LEU A 8 -0.23 19.26 20.87
N PRO A 9 -0.40 19.21 22.20
CA PRO A 9 -1.53 18.49 22.81
C PRO A 9 -2.90 19.02 22.38
N ALA A 10 -3.05 20.35 22.30
CA ALA A 10 -4.29 20.97 21.82
C ALA A 10 -4.58 20.63 20.35
N PHE A 11 -3.56 20.58 19.51
CA PHE A 11 -3.68 20.14 18.11
C PHE A 11 -4.11 18.66 18.02
N VAL A 12 -3.57 17.78 18.86
CA VAL A 12 -3.97 16.36 18.93
C VAL A 12 -5.46 16.26 19.30
N SER A 13 -5.92 17.01 20.31
CA SER A 13 -7.33 17.06 20.71
C SER A 13 -8.23 17.62 19.58
N TYR A 14 -7.75 18.61 18.85
CA TYR A 14 -8.43 19.13 17.66
C TYR A 14 -8.60 18.02 16.59
N LEU A 15 -7.52 17.28 16.25
CA LEU A 15 -7.59 16.21 15.27
C LEU A 15 -8.55 15.07 15.67
N GLN A 16 -8.67 14.80 16.98
CA GLN A 16 -9.61 13.81 17.51
C GLN A 16 -11.06 14.29 17.36
N ARG A 17 -11.34 15.57 17.62
CA ARG A 17 -12.67 16.17 17.39
C ARG A 17 -13.05 16.21 15.90
N GLU A 18 -12.05 16.36 15.01
CA GLU A 18 -12.20 16.24 13.57
C GLU A 18 -12.35 14.78 13.10
N GLU A 19 -12.58 13.82 14.00
CA GLU A 19 -12.78 12.40 13.74
C GLU A 19 -11.64 11.74 12.92
N ARG A 20 -10.40 12.27 13.03
CA ARG A 20 -9.25 11.68 12.36
C ARG A 20 -8.91 10.33 12.99
N SER A 21 -8.57 9.33 12.15
CA SER A 21 -8.18 8.02 12.65
C SER A 21 -6.96 8.11 13.59
N ALA A 22 -6.88 7.26 14.61
CA ALA A 22 -5.78 7.23 15.59
C ALA A 22 -4.39 7.18 14.90
N CYS A 23 -4.27 6.42 13.80
CA CYS A 23 -3.03 6.34 13.01
C CYS A 23 -2.69 7.70 12.35
N THR A 24 -3.69 8.46 11.88
CA THR A 24 -3.50 9.80 11.31
C THR A 24 -3.11 10.79 12.39
N VAL A 25 -3.78 10.75 13.54
CA VAL A 25 -3.48 11.61 14.69
C VAL A 25 -2.04 11.42 15.14
N GLU A 26 -1.61 10.17 15.36
CA GLU A 26 -0.24 9.87 15.79
C GLU A 26 0.81 10.27 14.74
N LYS A 27 0.52 10.04 13.47
CA LYS A 27 1.39 10.49 12.38
C LYS A 27 1.52 12.02 12.37
N TYR A 28 0.41 12.75 12.47
CA TYR A 28 0.43 14.21 12.42
C TYR A 28 1.13 14.78 13.65
N ARG A 29 0.87 14.22 14.83
CA ARG A 29 1.58 14.57 16.06
C ARG A 29 3.10 14.48 15.88
N ARG A 30 3.60 13.35 15.38
CA ARG A 30 5.03 13.13 15.16
C ARG A 30 5.62 14.07 14.11
N ASP A 31 4.91 14.30 13.00
CA ASP A 31 5.41 15.13 11.91
C ASP A 31 5.41 16.62 12.28
N VAL A 32 4.40 17.08 13.05
CA VAL A 32 4.35 18.44 13.61
C VAL A 32 5.41 18.63 14.70
N ALA A 33 5.60 17.65 15.60
CA ALA A 33 6.67 17.71 16.59
C ALA A 33 8.05 17.94 15.95
N ARG A 34 8.32 17.26 14.82
CA ARG A 34 9.56 17.46 14.04
C ARG A 34 9.67 18.87 13.47
N PHE A 35 8.57 19.43 12.95
CA PHE A 35 8.54 20.81 12.50
C PHE A 35 8.78 21.80 13.63
N LEU A 36 8.15 21.60 14.79
CA LEU A 36 8.37 22.45 15.98
C LEU A 36 9.82 22.41 16.47
N THR A 37 10.45 21.23 16.42
CA THR A 37 11.89 21.10 16.75
C THR A 37 12.76 21.89 15.78
N TYR A 38 12.46 21.87 14.48
CA TYR A 38 13.18 22.67 13.47
C TYR A 38 12.97 24.17 13.68
N ALA A 39 11.74 24.57 13.96
CA ALA A 39 11.34 25.97 14.10
C ALA A 39 11.63 26.58 15.49
N LYS A 40 12.25 25.83 16.40
CA LYS A 40 12.50 26.24 17.80
C LYS A 40 13.16 27.63 17.87
N GLY A 41 12.51 28.55 18.61
CA GLY A 41 13.00 29.91 18.81
C GLY A 41 12.82 30.86 17.63
N GLN A 42 12.22 30.41 16.53
CA GLN A 42 11.97 31.23 15.36
C GLN A 42 10.51 31.70 15.31
N GLU A 43 10.30 32.85 14.70
CA GLU A 43 8.95 33.34 14.45
C GLU A 43 8.30 32.56 13.31
N LEU A 44 7.01 32.20 13.50
CA LEU A 44 6.23 31.53 12.48
C LEU A 44 5.91 32.48 11.31
N THR A 45 6.58 32.24 10.22
CA THR A 45 6.42 32.96 8.95
C THR A 45 6.35 31.97 7.79
N LYS A 46 5.79 32.40 6.67
CA LYS A 46 5.77 31.57 5.44
C LYS A 46 7.19 31.19 4.96
N PRO A 47 8.20 32.11 4.96
CA PRO A 47 9.58 31.75 4.65
C PRO A 47 10.14 30.62 5.52
N LEU A 48 9.83 30.58 6.83
CA LEU A 48 10.25 29.51 7.71
C LEU A 48 9.69 28.15 7.25
N VAL A 49 8.42 28.07 6.87
CA VAL A 49 7.80 26.83 6.41
C VAL A 49 8.35 26.42 5.04
N VAL A 50 8.69 27.36 4.17
CA VAL A 50 9.38 27.10 2.89
C VAL A 50 10.79 26.55 3.16
N ALA A 51 11.53 27.15 4.09
CA ALA A 51 12.86 26.66 4.49
C ALA A 51 12.79 25.25 5.08
N TYR A 52 11.77 24.94 5.91
CA TYR A 52 11.55 23.58 6.39
C TYR A 52 11.31 22.57 5.26
N LYS A 53 10.54 22.95 4.23
CA LYS A 53 10.35 22.10 3.06
C LYS A 53 11.67 21.82 2.33
N ALA A 54 12.52 22.84 2.14
CA ALA A 54 13.85 22.68 1.53
C ALA A 54 14.74 21.76 2.40
N HIS A 55 14.75 21.99 3.72
CA HIS A 55 15.48 21.15 4.68
C HIS A 55 15.08 19.66 4.60
N LEU A 56 13.79 19.37 4.45
CA LEU A 56 13.35 17.97 4.28
C LEU A 56 13.89 17.35 2.98
N GLN A 57 14.00 18.14 1.90
CA GLN A 57 14.56 17.67 0.62
C GLN A 57 16.07 17.43 0.73
N GLU A 58 16.81 18.35 1.35
CA GLU A 58 18.26 18.24 1.62
C GLU A 58 18.59 17.02 2.49
N ARG A 59 17.71 16.69 3.43
CA ARG A 59 17.80 15.47 4.24
C ARG A 59 17.55 14.18 3.46
N GLY A 60 17.28 14.26 2.17
CA GLY A 60 17.05 13.09 1.29
C GLY A 60 15.70 12.40 1.46
N TYR A 61 14.70 13.05 2.08
CA TYR A 61 13.37 12.46 2.15
C TYR A 61 12.73 12.35 0.76
N ALA A 62 12.14 11.19 0.47
CA ALA A 62 11.40 11.00 -0.77
C ALA A 62 10.28 12.06 -0.94
N PRO A 63 10.04 12.59 -2.14
CA PRO A 63 9.06 13.66 -2.37
C PRO A 63 7.65 13.38 -1.84
N ARG A 64 7.21 12.10 -1.89
CA ARG A 64 5.94 11.69 -1.28
C ARG A 64 5.94 11.80 0.25
N SER A 65 7.08 11.50 0.88
CA SER A 65 7.24 11.65 2.34
C SER A 65 7.23 13.11 2.73
N VAL A 66 7.94 13.97 2.00
CA VAL A 66 7.91 15.44 2.18
C VAL A 66 6.47 15.94 2.09
N ASN A 67 5.73 15.61 1.02
CA ASN A 67 4.34 16.01 0.88
C ASN A 67 3.44 15.53 2.02
N SER A 68 3.69 14.33 2.53
CA SER A 68 2.95 13.78 3.66
C SER A 68 3.23 14.49 4.98
N MET A 69 4.47 14.93 5.20
CA MET A 69 4.85 15.77 6.34
C MET A 69 4.28 17.18 6.22
N LEU A 70 4.36 17.79 5.03
CA LEU A 70 3.78 19.11 4.78
C LEU A 70 2.26 19.13 4.95
N ALA A 71 1.57 18.02 4.64
CA ALA A 71 0.13 17.92 4.91
C ALA A 71 -0.18 18.03 6.41
N ALA A 72 0.64 17.41 7.27
CA ALA A 72 0.50 17.53 8.71
C ALA A 72 0.80 18.96 9.20
N VAL A 73 1.88 19.57 8.70
CA VAL A 73 2.24 20.96 9.02
C VAL A 73 1.16 21.94 8.56
N ASN A 74 0.68 21.83 7.32
CA ASN A 74 -0.40 22.68 6.82
C ASN A 74 -1.70 22.53 7.63
N SER A 75 -2.02 21.32 8.09
CA SER A 75 -3.16 21.09 9.01
C SER A 75 -2.97 21.79 10.35
N TYR A 76 -1.74 21.76 10.87
CA TYR A 76 -1.39 22.45 12.11
C TYR A 76 -1.44 23.98 11.95
N LEU A 77 -0.99 24.52 10.81
CA LEU A 77 -1.10 25.95 10.51
C LEU A 77 -2.56 26.43 10.42
N CYS A 78 -3.45 25.61 9.83
CA CYS A 78 -4.89 25.89 9.85
C CYS A 78 -5.44 25.90 11.28
N PHE A 79 -5.06 24.95 12.13
CA PHE A 79 -5.45 24.92 13.54
C PHE A 79 -5.01 26.18 14.31
N LEU A 80 -3.86 26.74 13.97
CA LEU A 80 -3.33 27.99 14.55
C LEU A 80 -3.94 29.26 13.93
N GLY A 81 -4.82 29.17 12.94
CA GLY A 81 -5.34 30.31 12.19
C GLY A 81 -4.29 30.99 11.30
N ARG A 82 -3.18 30.30 10.98
CA ARG A 82 -2.06 30.81 10.17
C ARG A 82 -2.04 30.17 8.77
N GLU A 83 -3.17 30.25 8.09
CA GLU A 83 -3.31 29.73 6.73
C GLU A 83 -2.42 30.47 5.72
N ASP A 84 -2.07 31.73 5.99
CA ASP A 84 -1.12 32.55 5.26
C ASP A 84 0.26 31.88 5.12
N CYS A 85 0.66 31.09 6.12
CA CYS A 85 1.94 30.39 6.17
C CYS A 85 1.94 29.02 5.45
N ARG A 86 0.80 28.54 4.95
CA ARG A 86 0.72 27.24 4.25
C ARG A 86 1.58 27.22 3.00
N VAL A 87 2.17 26.05 2.73
CA VAL A 87 3.03 25.81 1.57
C VAL A 87 2.44 24.78 0.62
N LYS A 88 2.74 24.95 -0.66
CA LYS A 88 2.32 23.98 -1.70
C LYS A 88 3.14 22.69 -1.61
N SER A 89 2.48 21.57 -1.84
CA SER A 89 3.15 20.28 -2.02
C SER A 89 4.09 20.29 -3.22
N LEU A 90 5.11 19.42 -3.19
CA LEU A 90 5.96 19.16 -4.35
C LEU A 90 5.12 18.55 -5.46
N ARG A 91 5.25 19.03 -6.67
CA ARG A 91 4.64 18.40 -7.85
C ARG A 91 5.33 17.05 -8.08
N LEU A 92 4.56 15.98 -8.07
CA LEU A 92 5.06 14.64 -8.35
C LEU A 92 4.69 14.30 -9.77
N GLN A 93 5.69 14.17 -10.62
CA GLN A 93 5.46 13.55 -11.93
C GLN A 93 5.19 12.06 -11.72
N GLN A 94 4.02 11.60 -12.14
CA GLN A 94 3.76 10.18 -12.13
C GLN A 94 4.63 9.52 -13.20
N SER A 95 5.49 8.58 -12.79
CA SER A 95 6.20 7.76 -13.76
C SER A 95 5.19 7.02 -14.62
N ALA A 96 5.34 7.08 -15.92
CA ALA A 96 4.51 6.31 -16.85
C ALA A 96 4.80 4.80 -16.75
N TYR A 97 5.95 4.43 -16.19
CA TYR A 97 6.44 3.05 -16.12
C TYR A 97 6.93 2.69 -14.72
N LEU A 98 6.75 1.43 -14.34
CA LEU A 98 7.34 0.87 -13.12
C LEU A 98 8.63 0.11 -13.48
N PRO A 99 9.69 0.20 -12.65
CA PRO A 99 10.85 -0.69 -12.79
C PRO A 99 10.40 -2.14 -12.56
N THR A 100 10.53 -2.98 -13.58
CA THR A 100 10.10 -4.39 -13.58
C THR A 100 10.82 -5.21 -12.51
N GLU A 101 12.05 -4.81 -12.16
CA GLU A 101 12.92 -5.49 -11.19
C GLU A 101 12.35 -5.52 -9.75
N LYS A 102 11.38 -4.65 -9.44
CA LYS A 102 10.80 -4.53 -8.08
C LYS A 102 9.47 -5.25 -7.92
N GLU A 103 9.02 -5.99 -8.91
CA GLU A 103 7.71 -6.63 -8.88
C GLU A 103 7.80 -8.13 -8.62
N LEU A 104 6.92 -8.63 -7.74
CA LEU A 104 6.77 -10.05 -7.48
C LEU A 104 6.12 -10.73 -8.69
N THR A 105 6.69 -11.86 -9.13
CA THR A 105 6.17 -12.68 -10.23
C THR A 105 5.37 -13.88 -9.70
N ARG A 106 4.58 -14.53 -10.58
CA ARG A 106 3.86 -15.78 -10.24
C ARG A 106 4.82 -16.90 -9.84
N ARG A 107 5.97 -17.04 -10.52
CA ARG A 107 6.99 -18.04 -10.18
C ARG A 107 7.64 -17.79 -8.83
N GLU A 108 7.89 -16.53 -8.49
CA GLU A 108 8.41 -16.16 -7.15
C GLU A 108 7.37 -16.40 -6.06
N LEU A 109 6.08 -16.12 -6.31
CA LEU A 109 4.99 -16.45 -5.40
C LEU A 109 4.92 -17.96 -5.15
N GLN A 110 5.03 -18.78 -6.19
CA GLN A 110 5.02 -20.23 -6.07
C GLN A 110 6.15 -20.72 -5.15
N ARG A 111 7.39 -20.27 -5.37
CA ARG A 111 8.53 -20.61 -4.50
C ARG A 111 8.33 -20.18 -3.06
N LEU A 112 7.74 -19.00 -2.84
CA LEU A 112 7.39 -18.53 -1.47
C LEU A 112 6.36 -19.45 -0.81
N LEU A 113 5.35 -19.92 -1.54
CA LEU A 113 4.32 -20.83 -1.01
C LEU A 113 4.88 -22.21 -0.70
N GLU A 114 5.75 -22.74 -1.55
CA GLU A 114 6.45 -24.01 -1.33
C GLU A 114 7.33 -23.94 -0.08
N THR A 115 8.13 -22.89 0.04
CA THR A 115 8.98 -22.64 1.22
C THR A 115 8.16 -22.42 2.49
N ALA A 116 7.00 -21.76 2.38
CA ALA A 116 6.09 -21.51 3.50
C ALA A 116 5.36 -22.80 3.97
N GLY A 117 5.48 -23.92 3.27
CA GLY A 117 4.83 -25.19 3.64
C GLY A 117 5.14 -25.66 5.06
N ARG A 118 6.31 -25.32 5.60
CA ARG A 118 6.71 -25.59 6.99
C ARG A 118 5.99 -24.70 8.03
N CYS A 119 5.32 -23.63 7.59
CA CYS A 119 4.53 -22.73 8.43
C CYS A 119 3.13 -22.56 7.83
N PRO A 120 2.19 -23.50 8.09
CA PRO A 120 0.88 -23.53 7.43
C PRO A 120 0.08 -22.23 7.56
N GLN A 121 0.18 -21.54 8.69
CA GLN A 121 -0.49 -20.25 8.86
C GLN A 121 0.04 -19.18 7.91
N LEU A 122 1.36 -19.07 7.78
CA LEU A 122 1.97 -18.09 6.87
C LEU A 122 1.66 -18.44 5.42
N GLN A 123 1.68 -19.71 5.05
CA GLN A 123 1.31 -20.19 3.72
C GLN A 123 -0.13 -19.77 3.38
N MET A 124 -1.09 -20.01 4.30
CA MET A 124 -2.49 -19.64 4.09
C MET A 124 -2.67 -18.11 4.05
N VAL A 125 -1.94 -17.34 4.85
CA VAL A 125 -1.94 -15.87 4.79
C VAL A 125 -1.47 -15.37 3.41
N ILE A 126 -0.35 -15.89 2.91
CA ILE A 126 0.19 -15.51 1.58
C ILE A 126 -0.82 -15.89 0.49
N GLN A 127 -1.35 -17.11 0.53
CA GLN A 127 -2.34 -17.62 -0.43
C GLN A 127 -3.61 -16.75 -0.43
N THR A 128 -4.13 -16.42 0.76
CA THR A 128 -5.34 -15.60 0.90
C THR A 128 -5.16 -14.22 0.30
N ILE A 129 -4.06 -13.52 0.62
CA ILE A 129 -3.80 -12.19 0.06
C ILE A 129 -3.59 -12.27 -1.46
N ALA A 130 -2.86 -13.27 -1.95
CA ALA A 130 -2.58 -13.45 -3.38
C ALA A 130 -3.81 -13.82 -4.20
N ALA A 131 -4.76 -14.57 -3.64
CA ALA A 131 -5.95 -15.02 -4.34
C ALA A 131 -7.15 -14.07 -4.26
N THR A 132 -7.16 -13.15 -3.28
CA THR A 132 -8.30 -12.23 -3.06
C THR A 132 -7.92 -10.76 -3.20
N GLY A 133 -6.64 -10.44 -3.23
CA GLY A 133 -6.15 -9.06 -3.29
C GLY A 133 -6.48 -8.21 -2.06
N ILE A 134 -6.85 -8.77 -0.93
CA ILE A 134 -7.15 -8.03 0.30
C ILE A 134 -5.94 -7.30 0.86
N ARG A 135 -6.18 -6.30 1.70
CA ARG A 135 -5.14 -5.67 2.52
C ARG A 135 -4.81 -6.56 3.71
N ILE A 136 -3.55 -6.54 4.16
CA ILE A 136 -3.13 -7.32 5.33
C ILE A 136 -3.99 -7.06 6.58
N SER A 137 -4.43 -5.83 6.80
CA SER A 137 -5.32 -5.48 7.91
C SER A 137 -6.72 -6.08 7.78
N GLU A 138 -7.08 -6.60 6.62
CA GLU A 138 -8.37 -7.20 6.34
C GLU A 138 -8.40 -8.71 6.64
N LEU A 139 -7.23 -9.33 6.93
CA LEU A 139 -7.15 -10.74 7.35
C LEU A 139 -7.99 -11.03 8.60
N GLN A 140 -8.16 -10.07 9.48
CA GLN A 140 -9.00 -10.22 10.68
C GLN A 140 -10.47 -10.54 10.37
N TYR A 141 -10.97 -10.20 9.19
CA TYR A 141 -12.34 -10.50 8.78
C TYR A 141 -12.50 -11.94 8.23
N PHE A 142 -11.40 -12.68 8.04
CA PHE A 142 -11.44 -14.08 7.65
C PHE A 142 -11.70 -14.94 8.88
N THR A 143 -12.98 -15.08 9.20
CA THR A 143 -13.46 -16.02 10.24
C THR A 143 -13.89 -17.32 9.59
N LEU A 144 -14.03 -18.37 10.42
CA LEU A 144 -14.50 -19.68 9.93
C LEU A 144 -15.90 -19.58 9.31
N GLU A 145 -16.76 -18.75 9.91
CA GLU A 145 -18.12 -18.52 9.44
C GLU A 145 -18.10 -17.84 8.05
N ALA A 146 -17.30 -16.80 7.89
CA ALA A 146 -17.14 -16.10 6.62
C ALA A 146 -16.59 -17.02 5.52
N VAL A 147 -15.62 -17.88 5.86
CA VAL A 147 -15.08 -18.85 4.91
C VAL A 147 -16.12 -19.92 4.56
N ARG A 148 -16.94 -20.38 5.50
CA ARG A 148 -18.07 -21.29 5.24
C ARG A 148 -19.10 -20.66 4.31
N ALA A 149 -19.41 -19.38 4.50
CA ALA A 149 -20.31 -18.62 3.61
C ALA A 149 -19.72 -18.39 2.21
N GLY A 150 -18.37 -18.45 2.05
CA GLY A 150 -17.69 -18.18 0.78
C GLY A 150 -17.49 -16.69 0.49
N GLU A 151 -17.81 -15.82 1.45
CA GLU A 151 -17.66 -14.38 1.32
C GLU A 151 -17.18 -13.74 2.64
N VAL A 152 -16.40 -12.67 2.52
CA VAL A 152 -15.94 -11.89 3.66
C VAL A 152 -16.47 -10.47 3.55
N ARG A 153 -17.20 -10.04 4.57
CA ARG A 153 -17.71 -8.67 4.68
C ARG A 153 -16.69 -7.80 5.40
N ILE A 154 -16.12 -6.85 4.68
CA ILE A 154 -15.10 -5.94 5.21
C ILE A 154 -15.73 -4.59 5.49
N HIS A 155 -15.61 -4.15 6.74
CA HIS A 155 -15.94 -2.80 7.15
C HIS A 155 -14.68 -2.06 7.55
N ALA A 156 -14.22 -1.13 6.74
CA ALA A 156 -13.01 -0.36 7.01
C ALA A 156 -13.15 1.09 6.54
N LYS A 157 -12.82 2.04 7.43
CA LYS A 157 -12.85 3.49 7.14
C LYS A 157 -14.22 3.98 6.63
N GLY A 158 -15.31 3.53 7.25
CA GLY A 158 -16.68 3.90 6.87
C GLY A 158 -17.18 3.32 5.55
N LYS A 159 -16.44 2.36 4.96
CA LYS A 159 -16.82 1.69 3.71
C LYS A 159 -17.07 0.22 3.94
N TYR A 160 -18.10 -0.30 3.28
CA TYR A 160 -18.42 -1.72 3.24
C TYR A 160 -18.07 -2.28 1.88
N ARG A 161 -17.47 -3.47 1.86
CA ARG A 161 -17.32 -4.25 0.64
C ARG A 161 -17.37 -5.75 0.95
N ILE A 162 -17.79 -6.51 -0.01
CA ILE A 162 -17.78 -7.98 0.04
C ILE A 162 -16.58 -8.47 -0.76
N VAL A 163 -15.85 -9.42 -0.21
CA VAL A 163 -14.76 -10.14 -0.89
C VAL A 163 -15.20 -11.58 -1.08
N LEU A 164 -15.37 -11.99 -2.33
CA LEU A 164 -15.67 -13.38 -2.66
C LEU A 164 -14.41 -14.24 -2.48
N ILE A 165 -14.60 -15.42 -1.88
CA ILE A 165 -13.52 -16.41 -1.69
C ILE A 165 -13.58 -17.43 -2.83
N PRO A 166 -12.54 -17.53 -3.69
CA PRO A 166 -12.49 -18.59 -4.70
C PRO A 166 -12.66 -19.99 -4.09
N GLY A 167 -13.37 -20.88 -4.79
CA GLY A 167 -13.72 -22.20 -4.27
C GLY A 167 -12.53 -23.02 -3.80
N GLU A 168 -11.42 -22.98 -4.55
CA GLU A 168 -10.16 -23.64 -4.18
C GLU A 168 -9.58 -23.08 -2.89
N LEU A 169 -9.54 -21.75 -2.74
CA LEU A 169 -9.06 -21.10 -1.53
C LEU A 169 -9.96 -21.44 -0.33
N ARG A 170 -11.28 -21.45 -0.54
CA ARG A 170 -12.26 -21.85 0.49
C ARG A 170 -11.96 -23.26 1.03
N ARG A 171 -11.75 -24.24 0.14
CA ARG A 171 -11.40 -25.62 0.52
C ARG A 171 -10.10 -25.67 1.32
N LEU A 172 -9.06 -24.95 0.89
CA LEU A 172 -7.77 -24.87 1.59
C LEU A 172 -7.92 -24.26 2.99
N LEU A 173 -8.69 -23.17 3.13
CA LEU A 173 -8.92 -22.51 4.41
C LEU A 173 -9.74 -23.38 5.38
N LEU A 174 -10.75 -24.09 4.90
CA LEU A 174 -11.52 -25.04 5.72
C LEU A 174 -10.65 -26.21 6.20
N SER A 175 -9.83 -26.77 5.31
CA SER A 175 -8.87 -27.83 5.67
C SER A 175 -7.83 -27.32 6.68
N TYR A 176 -7.34 -26.09 6.51
CA TYR A 176 -6.45 -25.46 7.47
C TYR A 176 -7.12 -25.29 8.84
N ALA A 177 -8.36 -24.79 8.88
CA ALA A 177 -9.12 -24.62 10.12
C ALA A 177 -9.30 -25.95 10.85
N ALA A 178 -9.70 -27.01 10.14
CA ALA A 178 -9.87 -28.35 10.70
C ALA A 178 -8.57 -28.88 11.31
N ARG A 179 -7.45 -28.80 10.60
CA ARG A 179 -6.13 -29.23 11.10
C ARG A 179 -5.64 -28.45 12.31
N ARG A 180 -6.09 -27.21 12.48
CA ARG A 180 -5.73 -26.32 13.59
C ARG A 180 -6.73 -26.39 14.75
N GLY A 181 -7.80 -27.20 14.63
CA GLY A 181 -8.86 -27.28 15.64
C GLY A 181 -9.66 -25.97 15.79
N ILE A 182 -9.71 -25.15 14.75
CA ILE A 182 -10.47 -23.89 14.78
C ILE A 182 -11.95 -24.24 14.53
N THR A 183 -12.78 -24.07 15.55
CA THR A 183 -14.22 -24.39 15.50
C THR A 183 -15.09 -23.16 15.23
N ALA A 184 -14.59 -21.95 15.55
CA ALA A 184 -15.27 -20.66 15.33
C ALA A 184 -14.28 -19.50 15.33
N GLY A 185 -14.71 -18.33 14.84
CA GLY A 185 -13.97 -17.08 14.93
C GLY A 185 -12.81 -16.95 13.93
N HIS A 186 -11.79 -16.18 14.30
CA HIS A 186 -10.71 -15.79 13.39
C HIS A 186 -9.80 -16.94 12.98
N LEU A 187 -9.52 -17.07 11.67
CA LEU A 187 -8.60 -18.10 11.15
C LEU A 187 -7.12 -17.75 11.43
N PHE A 188 -6.79 -16.47 11.42
CA PHE A 188 -5.41 -15.99 11.48
C PHE A 188 -5.16 -15.25 12.78
N VAL A 189 -4.70 -15.95 13.78
CA VAL A 189 -4.44 -15.41 15.12
C VAL A 189 -2.97 -15.58 15.52
N GLY A 190 -2.48 -14.67 16.33
CA GLY A 190 -1.16 -14.78 16.97
C GLY A 190 -1.20 -15.70 18.19
N GLN A 191 -0.06 -15.82 18.88
CA GLN A 191 0.05 -16.63 20.11
C GLN A 191 -0.90 -16.16 21.23
N SER A 192 -1.24 -14.87 21.25
CA SER A 192 -2.19 -14.29 22.22
C SER A 192 -3.67 -14.49 21.84
N GLY A 193 -3.99 -15.25 20.79
CA GLY A 193 -5.36 -15.39 20.29
C GLY A 193 -5.91 -14.17 19.53
N GLN A 194 -5.18 -13.07 19.52
CA GLN A 194 -5.57 -11.85 18.79
C GLN A 194 -5.24 -11.95 17.30
N PRO A 195 -5.96 -11.24 16.42
CA PRO A 195 -5.67 -11.19 15.00
C PRO A 195 -4.20 -10.87 14.71
N LEU A 196 -3.63 -11.48 13.68
CA LEU A 196 -2.23 -11.30 13.31
C LEU A 196 -1.89 -9.84 13.05
N HIS A 197 -0.85 -9.35 13.74
CA HIS A 197 -0.36 -8.00 13.49
C HIS A 197 0.42 -7.94 12.18
N ARG A 198 0.24 -6.85 11.42
CA ARG A 198 0.88 -6.65 10.11
C ARG A 198 2.41 -6.80 10.13
N SER A 199 3.08 -6.36 11.19
CA SER A 199 4.54 -6.47 11.31
C SER A 199 5.01 -7.91 11.50
N THR A 200 4.23 -8.76 12.18
CA THR A 200 4.50 -10.18 12.35
C THR A 200 4.49 -10.89 10.99
N VAL A 201 3.43 -10.67 10.20
CA VAL A 201 3.33 -11.23 8.84
C VAL A 201 4.45 -10.71 7.95
N TRP A 202 4.72 -9.40 7.99
CA TRP A 202 5.79 -8.79 7.19
C TRP A 202 7.16 -9.42 7.51
N ARG A 203 7.50 -9.56 8.80
CA ARG A 203 8.76 -10.17 9.23
C ARG A 203 8.84 -11.63 8.81
N ALA A 204 7.77 -12.39 9.02
CA ALA A 204 7.72 -13.79 8.62
C ALA A 204 7.90 -13.96 7.09
N MET A 205 7.26 -13.12 6.28
CA MET A 205 7.45 -13.13 4.82
C MET A 205 8.90 -12.80 4.43
N LYS A 206 9.56 -11.84 5.11
CA LYS A 206 10.96 -11.51 4.85
C LYS A 206 11.90 -12.69 5.15
N ASN A 207 11.63 -13.41 6.22
CA ASN A 207 12.44 -14.57 6.60
C ASN A 207 12.35 -15.73 5.60
N LEU A 208 11.25 -15.83 4.83
CA LEU A 208 11.14 -16.84 3.77
C LEU A 208 12.01 -16.55 2.54
N CYS A 209 12.35 -15.29 2.30
CA CYS A 209 12.91 -14.86 1.01
C CYS A 209 14.22 -15.55 0.66
N ALA A 210 15.13 -15.70 1.63
CA ALA A 210 16.43 -16.35 1.40
C ALA A 210 16.25 -17.81 0.98
N ALA A 211 15.46 -18.58 1.72
CA ALA A 211 15.19 -19.99 1.41
C ALA A 211 14.39 -20.17 0.11
N ALA A 212 13.53 -19.20 -0.24
CA ALA A 212 12.76 -19.23 -1.49
C ALA A 212 13.55 -18.73 -2.71
N GLY A 213 14.76 -18.20 -2.53
CA GLY A 213 15.54 -17.58 -3.60
C GLY A 213 14.82 -16.37 -4.22
N VAL A 214 14.16 -15.54 -3.40
CA VAL A 214 13.40 -14.37 -3.85
C VAL A 214 13.96 -13.10 -3.20
N ASP A 215 14.14 -12.05 -3.99
CA ASP A 215 14.61 -10.76 -3.48
C ASP A 215 13.66 -10.20 -2.42
N GLN A 216 14.20 -9.96 -1.21
CA GLN A 216 13.45 -9.41 -0.08
C GLN A 216 12.77 -8.08 -0.41
N ARG A 217 13.34 -7.27 -1.31
CA ARG A 217 12.76 -5.98 -1.70
C ARG A 217 11.41 -6.11 -2.41
N LYS A 218 11.18 -7.27 -3.04
CA LYS A 218 9.92 -7.59 -3.75
C LYS A 218 8.83 -8.16 -2.84
N VAL A 219 9.19 -8.68 -1.65
CA VAL A 219 8.29 -9.52 -0.83
C VAL A 219 7.75 -8.74 0.37
N PHE A 220 6.50 -8.34 0.28
CA PHE A 220 5.71 -7.72 1.34
C PHE A 220 4.22 -7.87 1.01
N PRO A 221 3.30 -7.77 1.98
CA PRO A 221 1.87 -8.04 1.73
C PRO A 221 1.26 -7.25 0.58
N HIS A 222 1.69 -6.01 0.42
CA HIS A 222 1.18 -5.16 -0.66
C HIS A 222 1.66 -5.60 -2.06
N SER A 223 2.83 -6.28 -2.17
CA SER A 223 3.28 -6.83 -3.45
C SER A 223 2.43 -8.02 -3.89
N LEU A 224 1.92 -8.83 -2.96
CA LEU A 224 0.96 -9.89 -3.26
C LEU A 224 -0.34 -9.31 -3.84
N ARG A 225 -0.85 -8.24 -3.23
CA ARG A 225 -2.04 -7.54 -3.72
C ARG A 225 -1.80 -6.89 -5.10
N LYS A 226 -0.61 -6.36 -5.36
CA LYS A 226 -0.24 -5.87 -6.69
C LYS A 226 -0.20 -7.01 -7.73
N LEU A 227 0.36 -8.15 -7.36
CA LEU A 227 0.37 -9.33 -8.22
C LEU A 227 -1.05 -9.79 -8.54
N PHE A 228 -1.95 -9.87 -7.54
CA PHE A 228 -3.37 -10.15 -7.75
C PHE A 228 -3.97 -9.17 -8.76
N ALA A 229 -3.80 -7.86 -8.55
CA ALA A 229 -4.36 -6.83 -9.40
C ALA A 229 -3.93 -6.98 -10.88
N ARG A 230 -2.64 -7.26 -11.12
CA ARG A 230 -2.13 -7.49 -12.47
C ARG A 230 -2.69 -8.77 -13.10
N CYS A 231 -2.77 -9.85 -12.30
CA CYS A 231 -3.32 -11.11 -12.76
C CYS A 231 -4.82 -11.00 -13.09
N PHE A 232 -5.58 -10.31 -12.24
CA PHE A 232 -6.99 -10.04 -12.47
C PHE A 232 -7.20 -9.20 -13.73
N TYR A 233 -6.47 -8.09 -13.86
CA TYR A 233 -6.54 -7.21 -15.02
C TYR A 233 -6.07 -7.88 -16.32
N ALA A 234 -5.18 -8.88 -16.23
CA ALA A 234 -4.77 -9.64 -17.41
C ALA A 234 -5.92 -10.49 -17.97
N VAL A 235 -6.81 -10.96 -17.11
CA VAL A 235 -7.99 -11.76 -17.48
C VAL A 235 -9.17 -10.85 -17.88
N ASP A 236 -9.49 -9.91 -16.98
CA ASP A 236 -10.59 -8.96 -17.18
C ASP A 236 -9.99 -7.54 -17.26
N LYS A 237 -10.05 -6.93 -18.45
CA LYS A 237 -9.43 -5.63 -18.75
C LYS A 237 -10.19 -4.44 -18.15
N ASP A 238 -11.19 -4.68 -17.34
CA ASP A 238 -11.99 -3.65 -16.68
C ASP A 238 -11.30 -3.14 -15.42
N ILE A 239 -10.78 -1.91 -15.49
CA ILE A 239 -10.12 -1.23 -14.37
C ILE A 239 -11.11 -0.78 -13.28
N ALA A 240 -12.38 -0.48 -13.65
CA ALA A 240 -13.38 -0.06 -12.70
C ALA A 240 -13.78 -1.24 -11.83
N LYS A 241 -14.08 -2.39 -12.44
CA LYS A 241 -14.34 -3.65 -11.73
C LYS A 241 -13.18 -4.07 -10.83
N LEU A 242 -11.93 -3.93 -11.30
CA LEU A 242 -10.76 -4.19 -10.46
C LEU A 242 -10.69 -3.21 -9.27
N ALA A 243 -11.03 -1.93 -9.46
CA ALA A 243 -11.06 -0.95 -8.38
C ALA A 243 -12.09 -1.33 -7.31
N ASP A 244 -13.28 -1.79 -7.72
CA ASP A 244 -14.33 -2.26 -6.81
C ASP A 244 -13.89 -3.50 -6.02
N VAL A 245 -13.35 -4.51 -6.71
CA VAL A 245 -12.81 -5.73 -6.07
C VAL A 245 -11.74 -5.39 -5.03
N LEU A 246 -10.85 -4.45 -5.36
CA LEU A 246 -9.82 -4.00 -4.43
C LEU A 246 -10.36 -3.05 -3.35
N GLY A 247 -11.54 -2.47 -3.50
CA GLY A 247 -12.09 -1.44 -2.61
C GLY A 247 -11.25 -0.16 -2.63
N HIS A 248 -10.92 0.32 -3.83
CA HIS A 248 -10.30 1.61 -4.04
C HIS A 248 -11.36 2.69 -4.27
N SER A 249 -11.24 3.82 -3.60
CA SER A 249 -12.13 4.97 -3.80
C SER A 249 -11.80 5.79 -5.05
N SER A 250 -10.70 5.48 -5.72
CA SER A 250 -10.25 6.17 -6.93
C SER A 250 -9.57 5.18 -7.86
N ILE A 251 -10.00 5.19 -9.11
CA ILE A 251 -9.40 4.41 -10.21
C ILE A 251 -7.90 4.74 -10.37
N ASN A 252 -7.49 5.98 -10.08
CA ASN A 252 -6.08 6.35 -10.13
C ASN A 252 -5.20 5.53 -9.18
N THR A 253 -5.74 5.09 -8.04
CA THR A 253 -5.03 4.17 -7.13
C THR A 253 -4.84 2.79 -7.77
N THR A 254 -5.84 2.31 -8.53
CA THR A 254 -5.78 1.03 -9.24
C THR A 254 -4.82 1.08 -10.42
N ARG A 255 -4.76 2.20 -11.16
CA ARG A 255 -3.81 2.39 -12.28
C ARG A 255 -2.37 2.14 -11.88
N ILE A 256 -1.96 2.54 -10.67
CA ILE A 256 -0.60 2.31 -10.17
C ILE A 256 -0.26 0.81 -10.09
N TYR A 257 -1.26 -0.07 -9.90
CA TYR A 257 -1.04 -1.52 -9.76
C TYR A 257 -0.93 -2.23 -11.11
N ILE A 258 -1.54 -1.67 -12.16
CA ILE A 258 -1.57 -2.24 -13.50
C ILE A 258 -0.65 -1.50 -14.48
N MET A 259 0.14 -0.54 -14.00
CA MET A 259 1.15 0.13 -14.83
C MET A 259 2.11 -0.93 -15.38
N THR A 260 2.28 -0.89 -16.69
CA THR A 260 3.17 -1.79 -17.42
C THR A 260 4.63 -1.39 -17.27
N SER A 261 5.54 -2.33 -17.49
CA SER A 261 6.95 -2.02 -17.64
C SER A 261 7.20 -1.23 -18.92
N GLY A 262 8.30 -0.46 -18.95
CA GLY A 262 8.70 0.23 -20.18
C GLY A 262 8.86 -0.72 -21.37
N GLU A 263 9.22 -1.98 -21.13
CA GLU A 263 9.38 -2.99 -22.16
C GLU A 263 8.04 -3.51 -22.72
N GLU A 264 7.06 -3.73 -21.85
CA GLU A 264 5.69 -4.06 -22.29
C GLU A 264 5.09 -2.92 -23.12
N HIS A 265 5.37 -1.66 -22.71
CA HIS A 265 4.93 -0.52 -23.49
C HIS A 265 5.60 -0.43 -24.84
N ARG A 266 6.91 -0.66 -24.95
CA ARG A 266 7.63 -0.75 -26.23
C ARG A 266 7.05 -1.85 -27.12
N ARG A 267 6.70 -3.01 -26.52
CA ARG A 267 6.04 -4.11 -27.25
C ARG A 267 4.68 -3.68 -27.79
N CYS A 268 3.88 -2.97 -27.00
CA CYS A 268 2.62 -2.40 -27.47
C CYS A 268 2.84 -1.42 -28.62
N LEU A 269 3.79 -0.49 -28.49
CA LEU A 269 4.12 0.47 -29.55
C LEU A 269 4.54 -0.22 -30.86
N ARG A 270 5.36 -1.28 -30.78
CA ARG A 270 5.72 -2.07 -31.99
C ARG A 270 4.49 -2.70 -32.65
N ARG A 271 3.51 -3.14 -31.86
CA ARG A 271 2.29 -3.78 -32.37
C ARG A 271 1.29 -2.80 -32.98
N THR A 272 1.46 -1.49 -32.80
CA THR A 272 0.60 -0.49 -33.47
C THR A 272 0.78 -0.48 -34.98
N GLY A 273 1.95 -0.96 -35.48
CA GLY A 273 2.23 -1.04 -36.92
C GLY A 273 2.34 0.32 -37.61
N LEU A 274 2.49 1.42 -36.85
CA LEU A 274 2.51 2.79 -37.41
C LEU A 274 3.92 3.23 -37.86
N LEU A 275 4.92 2.36 -37.74
CA LEU A 275 6.27 2.64 -38.22
C LEU A 275 6.43 2.15 -39.65
N TYR A 276 6.48 3.06 -40.59
CA TYR A 276 6.83 2.80 -41.99
C TYR A 276 8.30 3.05 -42.19
N LEU A 277 9.08 2.01 -42.39
CA LEU A 277 10.48 2.16 -42.84
C LEU A 277 10.40 2.41 -44.33
N ALA A 278 10.89 3.57 -44.79
CA ALA A 278 11.12 3.79 -46.20
C ALA A 278 12.18 2.77 -46.67
N ASP A 279 11.83 1.91 -47.59
CA ASP A 279 12.79 1.01 -48.25
C ASP A 279 13.88 1.87 -48.89
N ASN A 280 15.07 1.86 -48.34
CA ASN A 280 16.27 2.35 -49.01
C ASN A 280 16.62 1.41 -50.19
N LYS A 281 15.77 1.44 -51.22
CA LYS A 281 16.15 0.97 -52.54
C LYS A 281 16.74 2.16 -53.28
N THR A 282 18.02 2.46 -53.06
CA THR A 282 18.88 3.17 -54.04
C THR A 282 20.30 3.06 -53.54
N ALA A 283 21.04 2.15 -54.12
CA ALA A 283 22.43 2.33 -54.60
C ALA A 283 22.96 0.99 -55.04
N ALA A 284 22.61 0.62 -56.27
CA ALA A 284 23.42 -0.26 -57.09
C ALA A 284 23.35 0.30 -58.51
N THR A 285 24.28 1.14 -58.83
CA THR A 285 24.78 1.43 -60.16
C THR A 285 26.28 1.59 -60.06
#